data_4cf72b466084248caf0357baeae34785
#
_entry.id   4cf72b466084248caf0357baeae34785
#
_cell.length_a   1.000
_cell.length_b   1.000
_cell.length_c   1.000
_cell.angle_alpha   90.00
_cell.angle_beta   90.00
_cell.angle_gamma   90.00
#
_symmetry.space_group_name_H-M   'P 1'
#
loop_
_entity.id
_entity.type
_entity.pdbx_description
1 polymer ?
#
loop_
_entity_poly.entity_id
_entity_poly.type
_entity_poly.pdbx_seq_one_letter_code
_entity_poly.pdbx_strand_id
1 'polypeptide(L)'
;MIKLEHISKTFGDTGDGVHAVKDVSLEIGDGEIFGIIGFSGAGKSTLVRCINLLERPTSGSITVNGQKLTWMEKQADGKSCMRTVSPQELRQARKKISMIFQGFNLLMQRTCLKNVCFPMELSGVPKAQAEKKALELLDLVGLKKKASAYPAQLSGGQKQRVAIARALATDPKVLLCDEATSALDPTTTNSILALLKELNQKLGVTVVIITHQMSVIEEICTRVAILDGGEVAEEGRVEDIFAHPATDAARRLVYPGGVSAKQYPAGTRAVRVSFNGGTVYDPL
;
A
#
# COMPACT_ATOMS: atom_id res chain seq x y z
N MET A 1 4.43 9.34 -10.27
CA MET A 1 2.99 9.19 -10.61
C MET A 1 2.70 7.75 -10.99
N ILE A 2 1.62 7.18 -10.45
CA ILE A 2 1.10 5.85 -10.80
C ILE A 2 -0.24 6.09 -11.47
N LYS A 3 -0.46 5.51 -12.64
CA LYS A 3 -1.73 5.58 -13.36
C LYS A 3 -2.19 4.17 -13.72
N LEU A 4 -3.36 3.82 -13.25
CA LEU A 4 -4.08 2.59 -13.55
C LEU A 4 -5.29 2.96 -14.42
N GLU A 5 -5.45 2.32 -15.57
CA GLU A 5 -6.55 2.60 -16.49
C GLU A 5 -7.25 1.28 -16.84
N HIS A 6 -8.48 1.15 -16.42
CA HIS A 6 -9.36 0.02 -16.70
C HIS A 6 -8.76 -1.34 -16.31
N ILE A 7 -8.10 -1.40 -15.15
CA ILE A 7 -7.43 -2.61 -14.67
C ILE A 7 -8.46 -3.64 -14.22
N SER A 8 -8.39 -4.82 -14.85
CA SER A 8 -9.12 -5.99 -14.39
C SER A 8 -8.17 -7.16 -14.14
N LYS A 9 -8.49 -8.00 -13.15
CA LYS A 9 -7.77 -9.24 -12.88
C LYS A 9 -8.75 -10.34 -12.54
N THR A 10 -8.73 -11.38 -13.38
CA THR A 10 -9.46 -12.62 -13.15
C THR A 10 -8.47 -13.76 -12.93
N PHE A 11 -8.71 -14.60 -11.96
CA PHE A 11 -7.99 -15.85 -11.72
C PHE A 11 -8.84 -17.04 -12.19
N GLY A 12 -8.22 -17.98 -12.86
CA GLY A 12 -8.86 -19.15 -13.47
C GLY A 12 -9.07 -18.99 -14.98
N ASP A 13 -8.99 -20.12 -15.72
CA ASP A 13 -8.96 -20.14 -17.19
C ASP A 13 -10.32 -20.39 -17.86
N THR A 14 -11.38 -20.71 -17.10
CA THR A 14 -12.70 -21.07 -17.63
C THR A 14 -13.82 -20.45 -16.81
N GLY A 15 -14.88 -20.02 -17.46
CA GLY A 15 -16.15 -19.41 -17.03
C GLY A 15 -16.49 -19.11 -15.57
N ASP A 16 -15.90 -19.82 -14.63
CA ASP A 16 -16.04 -19.67 -13.18
C ASP A 16 -14.86 -18.92 -12.52
N GLY A 17 -14.10 -18.14 -13.28
CA GLY A 17 -12.94 -17.40 -12.78
C GLY A 17 -13.32 -16.36 -11.72
N VAL A 18 -12.49 -16.23 -10.66
CA VAL A 18 -12.66 -15.22 -9.63
C VAL A 18 -12.21 -13.85 -10.15
N HIS A 19 -13.15 -12.92 -10.31
CA HIS A 19 -12.89 -11.55 -10.68
C HIS A 19 -12.41 -10.76 -9.45
N ALA A 20 -11.09 -10.75 -9.20
CA ALA A 20 -10.51 -10.11 -8.03
C ALA A 20 -10.41 -8.59 -8.16
N VAL A 21 -10.26 -8.07 -9.38
CA VAL A 21 -10.26 -6.63 -9.71
C VAL A 21 -11.10 -6.45 -10.97
N LYS A 22 -11.97 -5.45 -10.99
CA LYS A 22 -12.94 -5.17 -12.05
C LYS A 22 -12.89 -3.70 -12.43
N ASP A 23 -12.36 -3.42 -13.61
CA ASP A 23 -12.36 -2.10 -14.27
C ASP A 23 -11.87 -0.94 -13.38
N VAL A 24 -10.82 -1.17 -12.60
CA VAL A 24 -10.28 -0.16 -11.68
C VAL A 24 -9.41 0.85 -12.43
N SER A 25 -9.76 2.13 -12.28
CA SER A 25 -8.96 3.27 -12.74
C SER A 25 -8.61 4.14 -11.55
N LEU A 26 -7.31 4.44 -11.34
CA LEU A 26 -6.79 5.23 -10.23
C LEU A 26 -5.58 6.04 -10.68
N GLU A 27 -5.43 7.24 -10.14
CA GLU A 27 -4.25 8.08 -10.34
C GLU A 27 -3.66 8.52 -9.00
N ILE A 28 -2.36 8.23 -8.78
CA ILE A 28 -1.64 8.53 -7.55
C ILE A 28 -0.49 9.46 -7.89
N GLY A 29 -0.45 10.62 -7.25
CA GLY A 29 0.55 11.67 -7.47
C GLY A 29 1.96 11.28 -7.02
N ASP A 30 2.97 11.97 -7.54
CA ASP A 30 4.34 11.83 -7.05
C ASP A 30 4.46 12.39 -5.62
N GLY A 31 5.12 11.65 -4.74
CA GLY A 31 5.30 12.03 -3.34
C GLY A 31 4.03 11.96 -2.49
N GLU A 32 2.94 11.44 -3.02
CA GLU A 32 1.69 11.26 -2.30
C GLU A 32 1.76 10.05 -1.36
N ILE A 33 1.07 10.12 -0.21
CA ILE A 33 0.73 8.95 0.60
C ILE A 33 -0.72 8.62 0.35
N PHE A 34 -0.95 7.58 -0.45
CA PHE A 34 -2.27 7.16 -0.92
C PHE A 34 -2.72 5.87 -0.23
N GLY A 35 -3.96 5.86 0.26
CA GLY A 35 -4.57 4.70 0.89
C GLY A 35 -5.42 3.87 -0.06
N ILE A 36 -5.38 2.55 0.07
CA ILE A 36 -6.33 1.62 -0.55
C ILE A 36 -6.93 0.79 0.57
N ILE A 37 -8.24 1.00 0.83
CA ILE A 37 -8.93 0.34 1.92
C ILE A 37 -10.14 -0.45 1.39
N GLY A 38 -10.60 -1.43 2.17
CA GLY A 38 -11.76 -2.26 1.86
C GLY A 38 -11.76 -3.51 2.72
N PHE A 39 -12.86 -4.24 2.71
CA PHE A 39 -12.99 -5.48 3.45
C PHE A 39 -12.06 -6.60 2.94
N SER A 40 -11.91 -7.68 3.70
CA SER A 40 -11.17 -8.85 3.24
C SER A 40 -11.80 -9.38 1.95
N GLY A 41 -10.97 -9.74 0.96
CA GLY A 41 -11.43 -10.19 -0.34
C GLY A 41 -11.82 -9.09 -1.34
N ALA A 42 -11.78 -7.80 -0.97
CA ALA A 42 -12.12 -6.69 -1.87
C ALA A 42 -11.15 -6.46 -3.06
N GLY A 43 -10.07 -7.25 -3.19
CA GLY A 43 -9.13 -7.15 -4.31
C GLY A 43 -7.90 -6.27 -4.06
N LYS A 44 -7.76 -5.66 -2.89
CA LYS A 44 -6.69 -4.69 -2.55
C LYS A 44 -5.27 -5.19 -2.84
N SER A 45 -4.88 -6.32 -2.26
CA SER A 45 -3.54 -6.90 -2.45
C SER A 45 -3.30 -7.31 -3.90
N THR A 46 -4.35 -7.80 -4.59
CA THR A 46 -4.28 -8.11 -6.02
C THR A 46 -4.01 -6.86 -6.85
N LEU A 47 -4.74 -5.78 -6.59
CA LEU A 47 -4.56 -4.50 -7.29
C LEU A 47 -3.12 -3.96 -7.14
N VAL A 48 -2.60 -3.94 -5.90
CA VAL A 48 -1.24 -3.46 -5.65
C VAL A 48 -0.17 -4.38 -6.25
N ARG A 49 -0.38 -5.69 -6.25
CA ARG A 49 0.50 -6.62 -6.95
C ARG A 49 0.45 -6.46 -8.47
N CYS A 50 -0.63 -5.89 -9.02
CA CYS A 50 -0.65 -5.48 -10.42
C CYS A 50 0.25 -4.27 -10.68
N ILE A 51 0.37 -3.30 -9.75
CA ILE A 51 1.22 -2.10 -9.94
C ILE A 51 2.68 -2.48 -10.21
N ASN A 52 3.22 -3.48 -9.51
CA ASN A 52 4.59 -3.96 -9.72
C ASN A 52 4.67 -5.21 -10.62
N LEU A 53 3.55 -5.59 -11.22
CA LEU A 53 3.39 -6.77 -12.08
C LEU A 53 3.83 -8.10 -11.42
N LEU A 54 3.75 -8.21 -10.10
CA LEU A 54 3.78 -9.51 -9.41
C LEU A 54 2.57 -10.33 -9.82
N GLU A 55 1.41 -9.67 -9.98
CA GLU A 55 0.25 -10.20 -10.66
C GLU A 55 0.07 -9.45 -11.99
N ARG A 56 -0.06 -10.19 -13.09
CA ARG A 56 -0.36 -9.59 -14.38
C ARG A 56 -1.86 -9.31 -14.47
N PRO A 57 -2.30 -8.08 -14.76
CA PRO A 57 -3.72 -7.81 -15.01
C PRO A 57 -4.21 -8.59 -16.25
N THR A 58 -5.50 -8.87 -16.30
CA THR A 58 -6.14 -9.50 -17.44
C THR A 58 -6.45 -8.46 -18.53
N SER A 59 -6.74 -7.22 -18.14
CA SER A 59 -6.97 -6.08 -19.03
C SER A 59 -6.55 -4.76 -18.41
N GLY A 60 -6.51 -3.70 -19.21
CA GLY A 60 -6.19 -2.36 -18.81
C GLY A 60 -4.75 -1.93 -19.09
N SER A 61 -4.33 -0.79 -18.55
CA SER A 61 -2.96 -0.31 -18.66
C SER A 61 -2.42 0.22 -17.33
N ILE A 62 -1.11 0.02 -17.11
CA ILE A 62 -0.39 0.47 -15.92
C ILE A 62 0.78 1.30 -16.36
N THR A 63 0.84 2.54 -15.86
CA THR A 63 1.98 3.44 -16.04
C THR A 63 2.53 3.80 -14.65
N VAL A 64 3.84 3.67 -14.46
CA VAL A 64 4.52 4.05 -13.22
C VAL A 64 5.75 4.89 -13.57
N ASN A 65 5.88 6.05 -12.91
CA ASN A 65 6.97 7.00 -13.15
C ASN A 65 7.14 7.36 -14.63
N GLY A 66 6.04 7.54 -15.37
CA GLY A 66 6.03 7.85 -16.80
C GLY A 66 6.32 6.65 -17.72
N GLN A 67 6.68 5.48 -17.19
CA GLN A 67 6.89 4.27 -17.97
C GLN A 67 5.63 3.42 -18.01
N LYS A 68 5.11 3.13 -19.19
CA LYS A 68 3.99 2.22 -19.40
C LYS A 68 4.49 0.78 -19.26
N LEU A 69 4.01 0.07 -18.24
CA LEU A 69 4.46 -1.28 -17.90
C LEU A 69 3.63 -2.36 -18.58
N THR A 70 2.33 -2.09 -18.79
CA THR A 70 1.41 -2.99 -19.48
C THR A 70 0.32 -2.20 -20.19
N TRP A 71 -0.26 -2.77 -21.26
CA TRP A 71 -1.32 -2.14 -22.06
C TRP A 71 -2.06 -3.19 -22.90
N MET A 72 -3.25 -2.81 -23.37
CA MET A 72 -4.00 -3.59 -24.37
C MET A 72 -3.54 -3.20 -25.77
N GLU A 73 -3.25 -4.17 -26.60
CA GLU A 73 -2.90 -4.00 -28.02
C GLU A 73 -3.93 -4.70 -28.91
N LYS A 74 -4.45 -3.98 -29.91
CA LYS A 74 -5.34 -4.57 -30.91
C LYS A 74 -4.52 -5.36 -31.91
N GLN A 75 -4.88 -6.62 -32.13
CA GLN A 75 -4.29 -7.48 -33.15
C GLN A 75 -4.98 -7.31 -34.51
N ALA A 76 -4.36 -7.79 -35.57
CA ALA A 76 -4.90 -7.71 -36.95
C ALA A 76 -6.24 -8.46 -37.12
N ASP A 77 -6.52 -9.44 -36.25
CA ASP A 77 -7.78 -10.18 -36.18
C ASP A 77 -8.90 -9.44 -35.41
N GLY A 78 -8.64 -8.20 -34.96
CA GLY A 78 -9.59 -7.40 -34.19
C GLY A 78 -9.65 -7.73 -32.71
N LYS A 79 -8.97 -8.80 -32.23
CA LYS A 79 -8.89 -9.13 -30.82
C LYS A 79 -7.87 -8.22 -30.11
N SER A 80 -8.12 -7.96 -28.84
CA SER A 80 -7.16 -7.24 -27.99
C SER A 80 -6.38 -8.23 -27.13
N CYS A 81 -5.06 -8.07 -27.07
CA CYS A 81 -4.21 -8.86 -26.18
C CYS A 81 -3.46 -7.96 -25.20
N MET A 82 -3.19 -8.48 -24.00
CA MET A 82 -2.37 -7.82 -23.00
C MET A 82 -0.90 -7.87 -23.41
N ARG A 83 -0.27 -6.70 -23.46
CA ARG A 83 1.17 -6.55 -23.63
C ARG A 83 1.82 -6.09 -22.32
N THR A 84 3.05 -6.49 -22.14
CA THR A 84 3.88 -6.12 -21.01
C THR A 84 5.27 -5.76 -21.53
N VAL A 85 5.93 -4.82 -20.90
CA VAL A 85 7.34 -4.49 -21.17
C VAL A 85 8.23 -5.73 -21.14
N SER A 86 9.38 -5.67 -21.80
CA SER A 86 10.33 -6.76 -21.79
C SER A 86 10.78 -7.16 -20.38
N PRO A 87 11.23 -8.39 -20.15
CA PRO A 87 11.74 -8.82 -18.83
C PRO A 87 12.86 -7.94 -18.30
N GLN A 88 13.68 -7.37 -19.17
CA GLN A 88 14.75 -6.45 -18.78
C GLN A 88 14.22 -5.10 -18.30
N GLU A 89 13.29 -4.50 -19.03
CA GLU A 89 12.62 -3.26 -18.65
C GLU A 89 11.82 -3.44 -17.35
N LEU A 90 11.13 -4.57 -17.19
CA LEU A 90 10.40 -4.89 -15.96
C LEU A 90 11.34 -4.98 -14.75
N ARG A 91 12.52 -5.57 -14.89
CA ARG A 91 13.53 -5.59 -13.82
C ARG A 91 13.98 -4.17 -13.45
N GLN A 92 14.18 -3.29 -14.44
CA GLN A 92 14.56 -1.90 -14.18
C GLN A 92 13.43 -1.13 -13.50
N ALA A 93 12.17 -1.29 -13.96
CA ALA A 93 11.01 -0.70 -13.33
C ALA A 93 10.87 -1.15 -11.86
N ARG A 94 11.02 -2.44 -11.59
CA ARG A 94 10.94 -3.02 -10.22
C ARG A 94 12.04 -2.51 -9.27
N LYS A 95 13.18 -2.03 -9.76
CA LYS A 95 14.17 -1.35 -8.91
C LYS A 95 13.63 -0.03 -8.35
N LYS A 96 12.68 0.61 -9.06
CA LYS A 96 12.06 1.87 -8.66
C LYS A 96 10.73 1.69 -7.93
N ILE A 97 10.23 0.45 -7.83
CA ILE A 97 8.99 0.10 -7.15
C ILE A 97 9.32 -0.96 -6.09
N SER A 98 9.42 -0.57 -4.84
CA SER A 98 9.66 -1.51 -3.75
C SER A 98 8.36 -1.90 -3.07
N MET A 99 8.34 -3.08 -2.44
CA MET A 99 7.17 -3.59 -1.73
C MET A 99 7.53 -4.08 -0.34
N ILE A 100 6.72 -3.67 0.64
CA ILE A 100 6.73 -4.15 2.01
C ILE A 100 5.53 -5.07 2.16
N PHE A 101 5.76 -6.31 2.59
CA PHE A 101 4.75 -7.35 2.72
C PHE A 101 4.28 -7.48 4.17
N GLN A 102 3.08 -7.97 4.36
CA GLN A 102 2.45 -8.25 5.65
C GLN A 102 3.34 -9.13 6.57
N GLY A 103 4.00 -10.13 6.04
CA GLY A 103 4.82 -11.09 6.79
C GLY A 103 6.30 -10.68 6.94
N PHE A 104 6.69 -9.40 6.75
CA PHE A 104 8.07 -8.90 6.74
C PHE A 104 8.95 -9.51 5.64
N ASN A 105 8.80 -10.77 5.31
CA ASN A 105 9.54 -11.55 4.31
C ASN A 105 11.07 -11.40 4.42
N LEU A 106 11.59 -11.35 5.65
CA LEU A 106 13.02 -11.28 5.91
C LEU A 106 13.67 -12.65 5.67
N LEU A 107 14.90 -12.61 5.14
CA LEU A 107 15.73 -13.79 4.98
C LEU A 107 16.23 -14.21 6.36
N MET A 108 15.64 -15.24 6.96
CA MET A 108 15.85 -15.65 8.35
C MET A 108 17.28 -16.07 8.65
N GLN A 109 18.01 -16.59 7.64
CA GLN A 109 19.40 -17.03 7.74
C GLN A 109 20.42 -15.91 7.46
N ARG A 110 19.95 -14.67 7.22
CA ARG A 110 20.80 -13.50 6.99
C ARG A 110 20.60 -12.49 8.13
N THR A 111 21.70 -11.81 8.50
CA THR A 111 21.63 -10.70 9.46
C THR A 111 20.80 -9.53 8.93
N CYS A 112 20.44 -8.57 9.77
CA CYS A 112 19.75 -7.34 9.38
C CYS A 112 20.51 -6.62 8.26
N LEU A 113 21.82 -6.43 8.43
CA LEU A 113 22.69 -5.83 7.41
C LEU A 113 22.57 -6.55 6.07
N LYS A 114 22.73 -7.87 6.08
CA LYS A 114 22.65 -8.68 4.85
C LYS A 114 21.26 -8.74 4.24
N ASN A 115 20.19 -8.60 5.03
CA ASN A 115 18.85 -8.43 4.52
C ASN A 115 18.71 -7.12 3.73
N VAL A 116 19.24 -6.01 4.25
CA VAL A 116 19.21 -4.71 3.58
C VAL A 116 20.15 -4.66 2.37
N CYS A 117 21.29 -5.33 2.41
CA CYS A 117 22.20 -5.46 1.26
C CYS A 117 21.59 -6.24 0.09
N PHE A 118 20.69 -7.17 0.34
CA PHE A 118 20.23 -8.15 -0.63
C PHE A 118 19.71 -7.57 -1.96
N PRO A 119 18.84 -6.53 -1.99
CA PRO A 119 18.39 -5.92 -3.24
C PRO A 119 19.54 -5.26 -4.04
N MET A 120 20.53 -4.72 -3.35
CA MET A 120 21.71 -4.12 -3.96
C MET A 120 22.65 -5.18 -4.54
N GLU A 121 22.83 -6.31 -3.83
CA GLU A 121 23.57 -7.49 -4.33
C GLU A 121 22.97 -7.98 -5.65
N LEU A 122 21.64 -8.14 -5.71
CA LEU A 122 20.92 -8.52 -6.94
C LEU A 122 21.06 -7.50 -8.07
N SER A 123 21.31 -6.25 -7.72
CA SER A 123 21.52 -5.15 -8.68
C SER A 123 22.97 -5.01 -9.13
N GLY A 124 23.90 -5.84 -8.62
CA GLY A 124 25.32 -5.82 -8.98
C GLY A 124 26.12 -4.72 -8.27
N VAL A 125 25.59 -4.13 -7.18
CA VAL A 125 26.32 -3.12 -6.41
C VAL A 125 27.49 -3.78 -5.67
N PRO A 126 28.72 -3.20 -5.72
CA PRO A 126 29.87 -3.72 -5.00
C PRO A 126 29.62 -3.87 -3.49
N LYS A 127 30.08 -4.97 -2.90
CA LYS A 127 29.80 -5.33 -1.50
C LYS A 127 30.05 -4.19 -0.51
N ALA A 128 31.21 -3.52 -0.61
CA ALA A 128 31.58 -2.43 0.30
C ALA A 128 30.59 -1.24 0.21
N GLN A 129 30.12 -0.92 -0.99
CA GLN A 129 29.12 0.14 -1.20
C GLN A 129 27.76 -0.29 -0.65
N ALA A 130 27.34 -1.54 -0.90
CA ALA A 130 26.09 -2.08 -0.39
C ALA A 130 26.07 -2.11 1.14
N GLU A 131 27.15 -2.55 1.79
CA GLU A 131 27.26 -2.58 3.26
C GLU A 131 27.24 -1.16 3.86
N LYS A 132 27.95 -0.20 3.26
CA LYS A 132 27.92 1.20 3.71
C LYS A 132 26.50 1.75 3.66
N LYS A 133 25.83 1.64 2.50
CA LYS A 133 24.46 2.13 2.34
C LYS A 133 23.46 1.41 3.24
N ALA A 134 23.63 0.10 3.43
CA ALA A 134 22.78 -0.68 4.31
C ALA A 134 22.90 -0.24 5.78
N LEU A 135 24.11 0.13 6.24
CA LEU A 135 24.32 0.69 7.57
C LEU A 135 23.66 2.07 7.73
N GLU A 136 23.73 2.93 6.72
CA GLU A 136 23.03 4.23 6.68
C GLU A 136 21.52 4.05 6.75
N LEU A 137 20.94 3.10 6.00
CA LEU A 137 19.51 2.78 6.03
C LEU A 137 19.08 2.16 7.35
N LEU A 138 19.91 1.30 7.97
CA LEU A 138 19.63 0.77 9.31
C LEU A 138 19.70 1.86 10.37
N ASP A 139 20.58 2.85 10.21
CA ASP A 139 20.63 4.03 11.08
C ASP A 139 19.37 4.87 10.94
N LEU A 140 18.93 5.13 9.71
CA LEU A 140 17.71 5.87 9.39
C LEU A 140 16.45 5.28 10.04
N VAL A 141 16.36 3.93 10.13
CA VAL A 141 15.25 3.25 10.82
C VAL A 141 15.53 2.97 12.31
N GLY A 142 16.63 3.48 12.87
CA GLY A 142 16.98 3.36 14.29
C GLY A 142 17.51 1.98 14.70
N LEU A 143 18.04 1.19 13.76
CA LEU A 143 18.51 -0.19 14.00
C LEU A 143 19.97 -0.43 13.71
N LYS A 144 20.83 0.60 13.60
CA LYS A 144 22.26 0.46 13.35
C LYS A 144 22.95 -0.52 14.31
N LYS A 145 22.62 -0.44 15.61
CA LYS A 145 23.19 -1.34 16.65
C LYS A 145 22.75 -2.80 16.50
N LYS A 146 21.75 -3.07 15.68
CA LYS A 146 21.21 -4.42 15.40
C LYS A 146 21.66 -4.96 14.03
N ALA A 147 22.63 -4.33 13.35
CA ALA A 147 23.09 -4.72 12.02
C ALA A 147 23.54 -6.19 11.93
N SER A 148 24.19 -6.72 12.97
CA SER A 148 24.65 -8.11 13.06
C SER A 148 23.61 -9.10 13.59
N ALA A 149 22.46 -8.61 14.09
CA ALA A 149 21.40 -9.48 14.61
C ALA A 149 20.66 -10.21 13.48
N TYR A 150 20.14 -11.39 13.79
CA TYR A 150 19.27 -12.16 12.90
C TYR A 150 17.79 -11.80 13.14
N PRO A 151 16.91 -11.98 12.13
CA PRO A 151 15.48 -11.67 12.29
C PRO A 151 14.81 -12.38 13.48
N ALA A 152 15.24 -13.58 13.84
CA ALA A 152 14.73 -14.31 14.99
C ALA A 152 14.96 -13.59 16.34
N GLN A 153 15.96 -12.69 16.40
CA GLN A 153 16.33 -11.92 17.60
C GLN A 153 15.63 -10.56 17.68
N LEU A 154 14.67 -10.28 16.78
CA LEU A 154 14.00 -8.99 16.65
C LEU A 154 12.53 -9.07 17.04
N SER A 155 12.01 -7.98 17.64
CA SER A 155 10.57 -7.79 17.80
C SER A 155 9.88 -7.59 16.44
N GLY A 156 8.55 -7.70 16.38
CA GLY A 156 7.76 -7.46 15.17
C GLY A 156 8.04 -6.08 14.55
N GLY A 157 8.01 -5.02 15.36
CA GLY A 157 8.31 -3.66 14.90
C GLY A 157 9.75 -3.49 14.40
N GLN A 158 10.73 -4.17 15.03
CA GLN A 158 12.11 -4.17 14.55
C GLN A 158 12.24 -4.91 13.22
N LYS A 159 11.56 -6.05 13.03
CA LYS A 159 11.50 -6.75 11.75
C LYS A 159 10.91 -5.86 10.66
N GLN A 160 9.85 -5.13 10.97
CA GLN A 160 9.23 -4.19 10.03
C GLN A 160 10.18 -3.06 9.65
N ARG A 161 10.91 -2.48 10.60
CA ARG A 161 11.92 -1.44 10.31
C ARG A 161 13.05 -1.98 9.41
N VAL A 162 13.49 -3.22 9.60
CA VAL A 162 14.47 -3.87 8.68
C VAL A 162 13.86 -4.07 7.29
N ALA A 163 12.58 -4.48 7.19
CA ALA A 163 11.89 -4.63 5.91
C ALA A 163 11.75 -3.29 5.17
N ILE A 164 11.47 -2.19 5.90
CA ILE A 164 11.46 -0.83 5.35
C ILE A 164 12.85 -0.44 4.85
N ALA A 165 13.90 -0.60 5.65
CA ALA A 165 15.28 -0.31 5.25
C ALA A 165 15.68 -1.09 3.99
N ARG A 166 15.32 -2.38 3.92
CA ARG A 166 15.55 -3.22 2.74
C ARG A 166 14.79 -2.69 1.51
N ALA A 167 13.55 -2.26 1.68
CA ALA A 167 12.76 -1.70 0.59
C ALA A 167 13.35 -0.41 0.02
N LEU A 168 14.03 0.39 0.86
CA LEU A 168 14.70 1.63 0.45
C LEU A 168 16.07 1.41 -0.22
N ALA A 169 16.64 0.20 -0.16
CA ALA A 169 18.00 -0.07 -0.58
C ALA A 169 18.30 0.25 -2.05
N THR A 170 17.29 0.22 -2.92
CA THR A 170 17.41 0.51 -4.36
C THR A 170 17.00 1.93 -4.75
N ASP A 171 16.82 2.84 -3.80
CA ASP A 171 16.29 4.21 -4.02
C ASP A 171 14.99 4.21 -4.82
N PRO A 172 13.94 3.55 -4.30
CA PRO A 172 12.68 3.46 -4.99
C PRO A 172 12.01 4.83 -5.10
N LYS A 173 11.22 5.02 -6.15
CA LYS A 173 10.31 6.16 -6.29
C LYS A 173 8.92 5.85 -5.74
N VAL A 174 8.58 4.57 -5.65
CA VAL A 174 7.31 4.07 -5.15
C VAL A 174 7.55 3.00 -4.10
N LEU A 175 6.85 3.11 -2.98
CA LEU A 175 6.82 2.14 -1.88
C LEU A 175 5.39 1.61 -1.72
N LEU A 176 5.20 0.34 -2.03
CA LEU A 176 3.93 -0.36 -1.87
C LEU A 176 3.92 -1.07 -0.51
N CYS A 177 2.94 -0.80 0.33
CA CYS A 177 2.81 -1.36 1.68
C CYS A 177 1.56 -2.24 1.75
N ASP A 178 1.73 -3.56 1.61
CA ASP A 178 0.64 -4.55 1.68
C ASP A 178 0.45 -4.98 3.14
N GLU A 179 -0.54 -4.40 3.82
CA GLU A 179 -0.87 -4.65 5.23
C GLU A 179 0.34 -4.59 6.18
N ALA A 180 1.23 -3.64 5.94
CA ALA A 180 2.54 -3.54 6.58
C ALA A 180 2.50 -3.36 8.11
N THR A 181 1.34 -3.11 8.70
CA THR A 181 1.15 -2.90 10.15
C THR A 181 0.18 -3.87 10.81
N SER A 182 -0.47 -4.76 10.04
CA SER A 182 -1.54 -5.64 10.55
C SER A 182 -1.10 -6.64 11.63
N ALA A 183 0.19 -6.99 11.67
CA ALA A 183 0.77 -7.92 12.66
C ALA A 183 1.43 -7.21 13.86
N LEU A 184 1.20 -5.91 14.03
CA LEU A 184 1.83 -5.08 15.05
C LEU A 184 0.81 -4.57 16.06
N ASP A 185 1.26 -4.31 17.29
CA ASP A 185 0.47 -3.63 18.30
C ASP A 185 0.25 -2.15 17.93
N PRO A 186 -0.76 -1.47 18.49
CA PRO A 186 -1.09 -0.08 18.12
C PRO A 186 0.06 0.91 18.29
N THR A 187 0.84 0.80 19.39
CA THR A 187 1.96 1.70 19.66
C THR A 187 3.07 1.53 18.62
N THR A 188 3.40 0.29 18.29
CA THR A 188 4.37 -0.03 17.24
C THR A 188 3.86 0.42 15.87
N THR A 189 2.57 0.22 15.58
CA THR A 189 1.93 0.71 14.34
C THR A 189 2.14 2.21 14.16
N ASN A 190 1.78 3.04 15.15
CA ASN A 190 1.96 4.48 15.09
C ASN A 190 3.43 4.88 14.86
N SER A 191 4.36 4.18 15.50
CA SER A 191 5.80 4.37 15.30
C SER A 191 6.27 4.04 13.86
N ILE A 192 5.68 3.04 13.22
CA ILE A 192 5.97 2.68 11.82
C ILE A 192 5.33 3.69 10.86
N LEU A 193 4.11 4.14 11.13
CA LEU A 193 3.43 5.15 10.31
C LEU A 193 4.19 6.49 10.35
N ALA A 194 4.62 6.93 11.54
CA ALA A 194 5.46 8.11 11.69
C ALA A 194 6.77 8.00 10.90
N LEU A 195 7.42 6.83 10.93
CA LEU A 195 8.61 6.57 10.12
C LEU A 195 8.32 6.66 8.62
N LEU A 196 7.24 6.06 8.14
CA LEU A 196 6.85 6.12 6.71
C LEU A 196 6.56 7.56 6.26
N LYS A 197 5.89 8.36 7.11
CA LYS A 197 5.64 9.79 6.87
C LYS A 197 6.93 10.60 6.79
N GLU A 198 7.86 10.37 7.71
CA GLU A 198 9.18 10.99 7.71
C GLU A 198 9.98 10.62 6.43
N LEU A 199 9.97 9.35 6.03
CA LEU A 199 10.62 8.88 4.81
C LEU A 199 10.01 9.49 3.55
N ASN A 200 8.68 9.58 3.48
CA ASN A 200 8.00 10.25 2.38
C ASN A 200 8.44 11.71 2.27
N GLN A 201 8.43 12.46 3.38
CA GLN A 201 8.83 13.88 3.41
C GLN A 201 10.29 14.10 3.05
N LYS A 202 11.21 13.26 3.57
CA LYS A 202 12.66 13.41 3.36
C LYS A 202 13.11 12.94 1.99
N LEU A 203 12.51 11.88 1.45
CA LEU A 203 12.97 11.21 0.23
C LEU A 203 12.07 11.50 -0.97
N GLY A 204 10.89 12.11 -0.77
CA GLY A 204 9.91 12.35 -1.82
C GLY A 204 9.35 11.07 -2.44
N VAL A 205 9.40 9.95 -1.71
CA VAL A 205 8.91 8.66 -2.21
C VAL A 205 7.39 8.62 -2.16
N THR A 206 6.74 8.18 -3.24
CA THR A 206 5.30 7.92 -3.26
C THR A 206 5.01 6.66 -2.45
N VAL A 207 4.06 6.72 -1.52
CA VAL A 207 3.71 5.59 -0.66
C VAL A 207 2.27 5.16 -0.94
N VAL A 208 2.06 3.88 -1.24
CA VAL A 208 0.73 3.29 -1.39
C VAL A 208 0.50 2.30 -0.26
N ILE A 209 -0.47 2.59 0.60
CA ILE A 209 -0.76 1.79 1.80
C ILE A 209 -2.05 1.01 1.59
N ILE A 210 -1.96 -0.31 1.73
CA ILE A 210 -3.12 -1.17 1.79
C ILE A 210 -3.37 -1.56 3.24
N THR A 211 -4.61 -1.40 3.66
CA THR A 211 -5.05 -1.80 5.00
C THR A 211 -6.56 -2.03 5.02
N HIS A 212 -7.02 -2.70 6.05
CA HIS A 212 -8.43 -2.75 6.43
C HIS A 212 -8.72 -1.89 7.67
N GLN A 213 -7.70 -1.19 8.21
CA GLN A 213 -7.80 -0.36 9.40
C GLN A 213 -7.97 1.11 9.01
N MET A 214 -9.12 1.69 9.31
CA MET A 214 -9.42 3.09 9.03
C MET A 214 -8.46 4.04 9.75
N SER A 215 -8.09 3.74 11.00
CA SER A 215 -7.16 4.56 11.79
C SER A 215 -5.79 4.75 11.11
N VAL A 216 -5.31 3.76 10.36
CA VAL A 216 -4.07 3.87 9.58
C VAL A 216 -4.22 4.88 8.44
N ILE A 217 -5.38 4.86 7.77
CA ILE A 217 -5.68 5.80 6.67
C ILE A 217 -5.76 7.24 7.20
N GLU A 218 -6.50 7.46 8.30
CA GLU A 218 -6.62 8.79 8.95
C GLU A 218 -5.29 9.36 9.37
N GLU A 219 -4.40 8.53 9.93
CA GLU A 219 -3.13 8.97 10.51
C GLU A 219 -2.14 9.46 9.45
N ILE A 220 -2.12 8.85 8.25
CA ILE A 220 -0.98 9.07 7.34
C ILE A 220 -1.39 9.44 5.91
N CYS A 221 -2.55 8.99 5.41
CA CYS A 221 -2.93 9.16 4.01
C CYS A 221 -3.54 10.54 3.74
N THR A 222 -3.29 11.08 2.55
CA THR A 222 -3.92 12.32 2.07
C THR A 222 -5.18 12.05 1.27
N ARG A 223 -5.14 11.00 0.45
CA ARG A 223 -6.27 10.49 -0.34
C ARG A 223 -6.41 8.99 -0.14
N VAL A 224 -7.61 8.50 -0.40
CA VAL A 224 -7.94 7.08 -0.25
C VAL A 224 -8.89 6.62 -1.35
N ALA A 225 -8.72 5.40 -1.81
CA ALA A 225 -9.69 4.67 -2.61
C ALA A 225 -10.27 3.52 -1.78
N ILE A 226 -11.59 3.43 -1.75
CA ILE A 226 -12.33 2.35 -1.10
C ILE A 226 -12.67 1.30 -2.15
N LEU A 227 -12.14 0.08 -1.96
CA LEU A 227 -12.47 -1.05 -2.81
C LEU A 227 -13.58 -1.89 -2.17
N ASP A 228 -14.58 -2.24 -2.98
CA ASP A 228 -15.63 -3.21 -2.63
C ASP A 228 -15.92 -4.12 -3.84
N GLY A 229 -15.93 -5.42 -3.62
CA GLY A 229 -16.21 -6.42 -4.68
C GLY A 229 -15.31 -6.37 -5.91
N GLY A 230 -14.08 -5.83 -5.77
CA GLY A 230 -13.09 -5.70 -6.86
C GLY A 230 -13.17 -4.37 -7.62
N GLU A 231 -14.07 -3.46 -7.26
CA GLU A 231 -14.28 -2.16 -7.88
C GLU A 231 -13.91 -1.02 -6.93
N VAL A 232 -13.64 0.19 -7.47
CA VAL A 232 -13.52 1.41 -6.67
C VAL A 232 -14.93 1.91 -6.36
N ALA A 233 -15.34 1.76 -5.11
CA ALA A 233 -16.62 2.24 -4.65
C ALA A 233 -16.63 3.77 -4.41
N GLU A 234 -15.51 4.28 -3.88
CA GLU A 234 -15.36 5.71 -3.60
C GLU A 234 -13.88 6.09 -3.59
N GLU A 235 -13.53 7.29 -4.07
CA GLU A 235 -12.19 7.84 -4.04
C GLU A 235 -12.25 9.33 -3.70
N GLY A 236 -11.34 9.81 -2.86
CA GLY A 236 -11.28 11.23 -2.51
C GLY A 236 -10.25 11.52 -1.42
N ARG A 237 -10.31 12.75 -0.91
CA ARG A 237 -9.52 13.13 0.26
C ARG A 237 -10.04 12.37 1.49
N VAL A 238 -9.12 11.98 2.34
CA VAL A 238 -9.45 11.23 3.57
C VAL A 238 -10.47 12.01 4.41
N GLU A 239 -10.23 13.32 4.61
CA GLU A 239 -11.10 14.21 5.39
C GLU A 239 -12.55 14.23 4.87
N ASP A 240 -12.72 14.31 3.53
CA ASP A 240 -14.03 14.39 2.89
C ASP A 240 -14.82 13.08 3.02
N ILE A 241 -14.14 11.95 2.74
CA ILE A 241 -14.77 10.62 2.83
C ILE A 241 -15.16 10.27 4.28
N PHE A 242 -14.34 10.67 5.26
CA PHE A 242 -14.65 10.42 6.66
C PHE A 242 -15.81 11.31 7.17
N ALA A 243 -15.86 12.58 6.73
CA ALA A 243 -16.93 13.48 7.10
C ALA A 243 -18.26 13.09 6.42
N HIS A 244 -18.22 12.73 5.15
CA HIS A 244 -19.40 12.53 4.31
C HIS A 244 -19.27 11.30 3.39
N PRO A 245 -19.23 10.06 3.96
CA PRO A 245 -19.14 8.85 3.14
C PRO A 245 -20.36 8.72 2.23
N ALA A 246 -20.13 8.76 0.92
CA ALA A 246 -21.19 8.77 -0.08
C ALA A 246 -21.77 7.37 -0.33
N THR A 247 -20.91 6.35 -0.32
CA THR A 247 -21.29 4.97 -0.65
C THR A 247 -21.57 4.12 0.59
N ASP A 248 -22.32 3.02 0.42
CA ASP A 248 -22.56 2.08 1.50
C ASP A 248 -21.28 1.35 1.94
N ALA A 249 -20.33 1.12 1.03
CA ALA A 249 -19.02 0.58 1.34
C ALA A 249 -18.25 1.52 2.26
N ALA A 250 -18.20 2.83 1.95
CA ALA A 250 -17.58 3.84 2.79
C ALA A 250 -18.26 3.95 4.15
N ARG A 251 -19.60 4.00 4.19
CA ARG A 251 -20.34 4.05 5.46
C ARG A 251 -20.05 2.87 6.37
N ARG A 252 -19.97 1.65 5.83
CA ARG A 252 -19.64 0.45 6.61
C ARG A 252 -18.21 0.47 7.16
N LEU A 253 -17.27 1.09 6.45
CA LEU A 253 -15.90 1.23 6.89
C LEU A 253 -15.71 2.35 7.92
N VAL A 254 -16.29 3.53 7.66
CA VAL A 254 -16.20 4.69 8.54
C VAL A 254 -17.01 4.49 9.84
N TYR A 255 -18.13 3.75 9.76
CA TYR A 255 -19.01 3.49 10.90
C TYR A 255 -19.14 1.98 11.17
N PRO A 256 -18.07 1.31 11.65
CA PRO A 256 -18.10 -0.12 11.96
C PRO A 256 -19.04 -0.37 13.16
N GLY A 257 -20.20 -0.90 12.91
CA GLY A 257 -21.27 -1.09 13.90
C GLY A 257 -22.65 -0.66 13.35
N GLY A 258 -22.63 -0.20 12.12
CA GLY A 258 -23.83 0.25 11.39
C GLY A 258 -24.42 1.53 12.00
N VAL A 259 -25.16 2.23 11.19
CA VAL A 259 -26.26 3.08 11.70
C VAL A 259 -27.33 2.08 12.13
N SER A 260 -27.10 1.37 13.23
CA SER A 260 -28.11 0.60 13.89
C SER A 260 -29.18 1.62 14.23
N ALA A 261 -30.29 1.60 13.52
CA ALA A 261 -31.50 2.25 13.97
C ALA A 261 -31.89 1.53 15.27
N LYS A 262 -31.26 1.93 16.39
CA LYS A 262 -31.82 1.62 17.68
C LYS A 262 -33.24 2.12 17.61
N GLN A 263 -34.20 1.22 17.69
CA GLN A 263 -35.62 1.60 17.85
C GLN A 263 -35.67 2.35 19.16
N TYR A 264 -35.72 3.68 19.06
CA TYR A 264 -35.99 4.52 20.21
C TYR A 264 -37.53 4.55 20.45
N PRO A 265 -37.97 4.60 21.72
CA PRO A 265 -39.39 4.74 22.01
C PRO A 265 -40.02 5.91 21.27
N ALA A 266 -41.28 5.77 20.87
CA ALA A 266 -42.01 6.83 20.18
C ALA A 266 -41.91 8.14 20.97
N GLY A 267 -41.51 9.23 20.32
CA GLY A 267 -41.32 10.54 20.94
C GLY A 267 -39.87 10.91 21.30
N THR A 268 -38.90 10.01 21.14
CA THR A 268 -37.46 10.32 21.32
C THR A 268 -36.85 10.86 20.02
N ARG A 269 -36.01 11.91 20.13
CA ARG A 269 -35.16 12.38 19.03
C ARG A 269 -33.76 11.89 19.29
N ALA A 270 -33.18 11.11 18.37
CA ALA A 270 -31.79 10.76 18.40
C ALA A 270 -30.95 11.86 17.71
N VAL A 271 -29.96 12.40 18.41
CA VAL A 271 -28.99 13.34 17.84
C VAL A 271 -27.65 12.61 17.79
N ARG A 272 -27.05 12.53 16.60
CA ARG A 272 -25.69 12.05 16.42
C ARG A 272 -24.75 13.25 16.41
N VAL A 273 -23.79 13.30 17.31
CA VAL A 273 -22.74 14.29 17.34
C VAL A 273 -21.46 13.62 16.83
N SER A 274 -20.92 14.11 15.72
CA SER A 274 -19.64 13.66 15.16
C SER A 274 -18.60 14.74 15.46
N PHE A 275 -17.49 14.37 16.12
CA PHE A 275 -16.39 15.27 16.38
C PHE A 275 -15.28 15.02 15.37
N ASN A 276 -15.03 15.98 14.49
CA ASN A 276 -13.91 15.96 13.55
C ASN A 276 -12.71 16.68 14.15
N GLY A 277 -12.06 16.08 15.18
CA GLY A 277 -10.71 16.48 15.65
C GLY A 277 -10.40 17.95 15.93
N GLY A 278 -11.38 18.83 15.91
CA GLY A 278 -11.23 20.22 16.30
C GLY A 278 -11.32 20.37 17.83
N THR A 279 -10.62 21.35 18.39
CA THR A 279 -10.62 21.72 19.81
C THR A 279 -12.04 21.73 20.35
N VAL A 280 -12.33 20.84 21.30
CA VAL A 280 -13.58 20.86 22.06
C VAL A 280 -13.59 22.13 22.89
N TYR A 281 -14.36 23.14 22.50
CA TYR A 281 -14.79 24.18 23.43
C TYR A 281 -15.91 23.56 24.24
N ASP A 282 -15.68 23.40 25.54
CA ASP A 282 -16.69 23.04 26.53
C ASP A 282 -17.74 24.15 26.56
N PRO A 283 -18.99 23.93 26.15
CA PRO A 283 -20.04 24.91 26.38
C PRO A 283 -20.50 24.74 27.84
N LEU A 284 -20.21 25.70 28.65
CA LEU A 284 -20.85 25.89 29.95
C LEU A 284 -22.39 25.86 29.86
#